data_b6227563ffa185e0e5d01d1ce7e12668
#
_entry.id   b6227563ffa185e0e5d01d1ce7e12668
#
_cell.length_a   1.000
_cell.length_b   1.000
_cell.length_c   1.000
_cell.angle_alpha   90.00
_cell.angle_beta   90.00
_cell.angle_gamma   90.00
#
_symmetry.space_group_name_H-M   'P 1'
#
loop_
_entity.id
_entity.type
_entity.pdbx_description
1 polymer ?
#
loop_
_entity_poly.entity_id
_entity_poly.type
_entity_poly.pdbx_seq_one_letter_code
_entity_poly.pdbx_strand_id
1 'polypeptide(L)'
;MRSPRHFVPRDDIVRVWFKEAISRVIASVAKQSQTGTVGMEKTYYVYILTNKTNKVLYTGVTSDLKRRVYEHKHKLVEGFTKKYNVNRLVYYEVTNDVYAAISREKQIKGGPRQRKVDLINSVNKEWRDLYYDL
;
A
#
# COMPACT_ATOMS: atom_id res chain seq x y z
N MET A 1 -28.49 -8.29 18.33
CA MET A 1 -28.12 -7.63 17.92
C MET A 1 -28.03 -7.36 16.76
N ARG A 2 -27.89 -7.08 16.30
CA ARG A 2 -27.80 -6.75 15.25
C ARG A 2 -26.79 -6.26 14.86
N SER A 3 -26.28 -6.77 13.97
CA SER A 3 -25.13 -6.11 13.58
C SER A 3 -25.44 -4.68 13.32
N PRO A 4 -24.58 -3.83 13.67
CA PRO A 4 -24.79 -2.42 13.44
C PRO A 4 -24.97 -2.18 11.97
N ARG A 5 -26.04 -1.47 11.65
CA ARG A 5 -26.29 -1.14 10.32
C ARG A 5 -25.33 -0.28 9.75
N HIS A 6 -24.61 0.49 10.52
CA HIS A 6 -23.63 1.42 10.06
C HIS A 6 -22.26 0.82 10.02
N PHE A 7 -22.15 -0.47 10.32
CA PHE A 7 -20.89 -1.16 10.21
C PHE A 7 -20.57 -1.31 8.73
N VAL A 8 -19.51 -0.68 8.28
CA VAL A 8 -18.99 -0.87 6.93
C VAL A 8 -18.01 -2.01 7.01
N PRO A 9 -18.22 -3.11 6.30
CA PRO A 9 -17.28 -4.20 6.32
C PRO A 9 -15.91 -3.70 5.92
N ARG A 10 -14.89 -4.23 6.56
CA ARG A 10 -13.53 -3.87 6.27
C ARG A 10 -13.22 -4.03 4.78
N ASP A 11 -13.84 -5.04 4.17
CA ASP A 11 -13.65 -5.32 2.75
C ASP A 11 -14.14 -4.19 1.86
N ASP A 12 -15.24 -3.51 2.23
CA ASP A 12 -15.76 -2.42 1.42
C ASP A 12 -14.85 -1.20 1.50
N ILE A 13 -14.32 -0.90 2.68
CA ILE A 13 -13.37 0.19 2.84
C ILE A 13 -12.11 -0.09 2.02
N VAL A 14 -11.64 -1.31 2.08
CA VAL A 14 -10.47 -1.76 1.34
C VAL A 14 -10.70 -1.62 -0.16
N ARG A 15 -11.90 -1.96 -0.64
CA ARG A 15 -12.21 -1.84 -2.06
C ARG A 15 -12.16 -0.41 -2.55
N VAL A 16 -12.71 0.52 -1.78
CA VAL A 16 -12.71 1.93 -2.16
C VAL A 16 -11.29 2.43 -2.30
N TRP A 17 -10.45 2.08 -1.35
CA TRP A 17 -9.06 2.52 -1.35
C TRP A 17 -8.25 1.85 -2.44
N PHE A 18 -8.57 0.59 -2.73
CA PHE A 18 -7.95 -0.15 -3.81
C PHE A 18 -8.26 0.52 -5.16
N LYS A 19 -9.51 0.95 -5.37
CA LYS A 19 -9.88 1.65 -6.59
C LYS A 19 -9.10 2.94 -6.75
N GLU A 20 -8.94 3.70 -5.68
CA GLU A 20 -8.17 4.93 -5.73
C GLU A 20 -6.72 4.66 -6.08
N ALA A 21 -6.12 3.64 -5.48
CA ALA A 21 -4.74 3.27 -5.76
C ALA A 21 -4.57 2.86 -7.22
N ILE A 22 -5.48 2.05 -7.74
CA ILE A 22 -5.46 1.63 -9.13
C ILE A 22 -5.56 2.84 -10.04
N SER A 23 -6.50 3.74 -9.78
CA SER A 23 -6.71 4.93 -10.60
C SER A 23 -5.45 5.78 -10.66
N ARG A 24 -4.80 5.96 -9.53
CA ARG A 24 -3.58 6.75 -9.48
C ARG A 24 -2.45 6.11 -10.25
N VAL A 25 -2.26 4.81 -10.09
CA VAL A 25 -1.20 4.09 -10.78
C VAL A 25 -1.44 4.11 -12.27
N ILE A 26 -2.68 3.85 -12.71
CA ILE A 26 -3.03 3.86 -14.12
C ILE A 26 -2.86 5.26 -14.70
N ALA A 27 -3.30 6.29 -13.99
CA ALA A 27 -3.15 7.66 -14.44
C ALA A 27 -1.66 8.01 -14.61
N SER A 28 -0.82 7.57 -13.69
CA SER A 28 0.60 7.80 -13.76
C SER A 28 1.21 7.14 -15.00
N VAL A 29 0.80 5.91 -15.29
CA VAL A 29 1.27 5.18 -16.47
C VAL A 29 0.83 5.89 -17.74
N ALA A 30 -0.45 6.27 -17.82
CA ALA A 30 -0.97 6.95 -19.00
C ALA A 30 -0.24 8.26 -19.24
N LYS A 31 0.01 9.02 -18.18
CA LYS A 31 0.71 10.28 -18.29
C LYS A 31 2.13 10.10 -18.83
N GLN A 32 2.81 9.04 -18.41
CA GLN A 32 4.16 8.80 -18.88
C GLN A 32 4.20 8.25 -20.29
N SER A 33 3.19 7.50 -20.67
CA SER A 33 3.09 7.04 -22.06
C SER A 33 3.02 8.21 -23.02
N GLN A 34 2.41 9.31 -22.61
CA GLN A 34 2.27 10.49 -23.44
C GLN A 34 3.58 11.23 -23.64
N THR A 35 4.54 11.04 -22.77
CA THR A 35 5.82 11.72 -22.92
C THR A 35 6.73 11.05 -23.94
N GLY A 36 6.34 9.89 -24.44
CA GLY A 36 7.09 9.21 -25.46
C GLY A 36 8.47 8.73 -25.03
N THR A 37 8.69 8.60 -23.75
CA THR A 37 9.98 8.16 -23.25
C THR A 37 10.09 6.66 -23.46
N VAL A 38 10.77 6.29 -24.50
CA VAL A 38 10.97 4.88 -24.84
C VAL A 38 12.10 4.34 -23.98
N GLY A 39 11.91 3.17 -23.41
CA GLY A 39 12.97 2.49 -22.69
C GLY A 39 13.06 2.76 -21.20
N MET A 40 12.20 3.61 -20.67
CA MET A 40 12.17 3.79 -19.21
C MET A 40 11.25 2.77 -18.60
N GLU A 41 11.83 1.85 -17.87
CA GLU A 41 11.05 0.87 -17.14
C GLU A 41 10.35 1.54 -15.98
N LYS A 42 9.07 1.28 -15.86
CA LYS A 42 8.31 1.73 -14.74
C LYS A 42 8.47 0.73 -13.60
N THR A 43 8.60 1.26 -12.43
CA THR A 43 8.69 0.44 -11.23
C THR A 43 7.47 0.69 -10.36
N TYR A 44 6.91 -0.39 -9.86
CA TYR A 44 5.74 -0.35 -8.99
C TYR A 44 6.06 -1.08 -7.70
N TYR A 45 5.44 -0.65 -6.63
CA TYR A 45 5.71 -1.18 -5.31
C TYR A 45 4.42 -1.59 -4.64
N VAL A 46 4.44 -2.78 -4.05
CA VAL A 46 3.40 -3.22 -3.12
C VAL A 46 4.02 -3.10 -1.75
N TYR A 47 3.36 -2.41 -0.84
CA TYR A 47 3.96 -2.10 0.45
C TYR A 47 2.99 -2.35 1.58
N ILE A 48 3.56 -2.58 2.77
CA ILE A 48 2.78 -2.71 3.99
C ILE A 48 3.28 -1.67 4.98
N LEU A 49 2.35 -0.89 5.51
CA LEU A 49 2.62 0.07 6.56
C LEU A 49 2.02 -0.41 7.87
N THR A 50 2.57 0.05 8.97
CA THR A 50 2.04 -0.25 10.28
C THR A 50 2.07 0.99 11.16
N ASN A 51 1.38 0.91 12.30
CA ASN A 51 1.41 1.98 13.28
C ASN A 51 2.50 1.71 14.32
N LYS A 52 2.64 2.63 15.26
CA LYS A 52 3.68 2.57 16.28
C LYS A 52 3.64 1.27 17.10
N THR A 53 2.45 0.73 17.30
CA THR A 53 2.27 -0.47 18.13
C THR A 53 2.29 -1.76 17.32
N ASN A 54 2.48 -1.69 16.00
CA ASN A 54 2.49 -2.84 15.09
C ASN A 54 1.18 -3.61 15.05
N LYS A 55 0.09 -2.99 15.51
CA LYS A 55 -1.21 -3.66 15.57
C LYS A 55 -2.03 -3.49 14.31
N VAL A 56 -1.83 -2.39 13.60
CA VAL A 56 -2.61 -2.08 12.41
C VAL A 56 -1.71 -2.24 11.20
N LEU A 57 -2.18 -2.98 10.20
CA LEU A 57 -1.45 -3.17 8.95
C LEU A 57 -2.27 -2.61 7.80
N TYR A 58 -1.60 -1.89 6.92
CA TYR A 58 -2.20 -1.33 5.73
C TYR A 58 -1.38 -1.74 4.51
N THR A 59 -2.04 -2.29 3.50
CA THR A 59 -1.38 -2.71 2.26
C THR A 59 -1.77 -1.76 1.14
N GLY A 60 -0.81 -1.34 0.36
CA GLY A 60 -1.06 -0.43 -0.75
C GLY A 60 -0.14 -0.72 -1.93
N VAL A 61 -0.39 -0.02 -3.02
CA VAL A 61 0.41 -0.11 -4.24
C VAL A 61 0.69 1.31 -4.74
N THR A 62 1.88 1.53 -5.25
CA THR A 62 2.27 2.85 -5.74
C THR A 62 3.37 2.73 -6.79
N SER A 63 3.51 3.76 -7.60
CA SER A 63 4.64 3.88 -8.53
C SER A 63 5.78 4.71 -7.94
N ASP A 64 5.56 5.32 -6.78
CA ASP A 64 6.59 6.14 -6.11
C ASP A 64 6.48 5.88 -4.60
N LEU A 65 7.24 4.89 -4.15
CA LEU A 65 7.15 4.43 -2.77
C LEU A 65 7.59 5.51 -1.78
N LYS A 66 8.70 6.16 -2.05
CA LYS A 66 9.23 7.15 -1.13
C LYS A 66 8.26 8.30 -0.92
N ARG A 67 7.71 8.82 -2.00
CA ARG A 67 6.73 9.90 -1.94
C ARG A 67 5.46 9.45 -1.22
N ARG A 68 4.98 8.25 -1.53
CA ARG A 68 3.74 7.74 -0.95
C ARG A 68 3.87 7.56 0.56
N VAL A 69 4.98 6.99 1.01
CA VAL A 69 5.21 6.82 2.44
C VAL A 69 5.38 8.18 3.13
N TYR A 70 6.04 9.12 2.47
CA TYR A 70 6.14 10.48 2.97
C TYR A 70 4.75 11.07 3.20
N GLU A 71 3.86 10.90 2.22
CA GLU A 71 2.49 11.40 2.34
C GLU A 71 1.75 10.78 3.52
N HIS A 72 1.94 9.50 3.75
CA HIS A 72 1.34 8.83 4.90
C HIS A 72 1.94 9.34 6.22
N LYS A 73 3.26 9.54 6.27
CA LYS A 73 3.92 10.03 7.47
C LYS A 73 3.44 11.42 7.87
N HIS A 74 3.17 12.25 6.88
CA HIS A 74 2.73 13.62 7.11
C HIS A 74 1.22 13.77 7.09
N LYS A 75 0.50 12.64 7.07
CA LYS A 75 -0.96 12.59 7.13
C LYS A 75 -1.63 13.38 6.01
N LEU A 76 -0.98 13.39 4.85
CA LEU A 76 -1.53 14.08 3.68
C LEU A 76 -2.56 13.24 2.95
N VAL A 77 -2.64 11.95 3.27
CA VAL A 77 -3.62 11.03 2.69
C VAL A 77 -4.75 10.86 3.68
N GLU A 78 -5.96 11.25 3.28
CA GLU A 78 -7.13 11.10 4.14
C GLU A 78 -7.53 9.63 4.23
N GLY A 79 -8.13 9.26 5.36
CA GLY A 79 -8.73 7.96 5.52
C GLY A 79 -8.04 7.11 6.58
N PHE A 80 -7.94 5.81 6.30
CA PHE A 80 -7.53 4.81 7.27
C PHE A 80 -6.15 5.10 7.87
N THR A 81 -5.15 5.38 7.03
CA THR A 81 -3.79 5.55 7.54
C THR A 81 -3.64 6.77 8.41
N LYS A 82 -4.36 7.84 8.07
CA LYS A 82 -4.36 9.05 8.89
C LYS A 82 -5.05 8.81 10.23
N LYS A 83 -6.19 8.13 10.18
CA LYS A 83 -7.00 7.87 11.37
C LYS A 83 -6.26 7.01 12.39
N TYR A 84 -5.55 6.00 11.93
CA TYR A 84 -4.89 5.04 12.81
C TYR A 84 -3.38 5.25 12.95
N ASN A 85 -2.89 6.38 12.43
CA ASN A 85 -1.45 6.73 12.52
C ASN A 85 -0.55 5.67 11.92
N VAL A 86 -0.95 5.14 10.77
CA VAL A 86 -0.19 4.10 10.07
C VAL A 86 0.85 4.80 9.21
N ASN A 87 2.08 4.87 9.69
CA ASN A 87 3.11 5.71 9.07
C ASN A 87 4.50 5.07 9.03
N ARG A 88 4.61 3.78 9.35
CA ARG A 88 5.91 3.09 9.31
C ARG A 88 5.90 2.08 8.20
N LEU A 89 6.90 2.13 7.33
CA LEU A 89 7.04 1.19 6.23
C LEU A 89 7.78 -0.04 6.73
N VAL A 90 7.13 -1.20 6.75
CA VAL A 90 7.74 -2.42 7.28
C VAL A 90 7.98 -3.49 6.22
N TYR A 91 7.40 -3.32 5.02
CA TYR A 91 7.58 -4.31 3.95
C TYR A 91 7.27 -3.67 2.60
N TYR A 92 8.00 -4.06 1.56
CA TYR A 92 7.62 -3.71 0.20
C TYR A 92 8.18 -4.72 -0.79
N GLU A 93 7.51 -4.85 -1.91
CA GLU A 93 7.92 -5.64 -3.06
C GLU A 93 7.99 -4.74 -4.27
N VAL A 94 8.85 -5.10 -5.21
CA VAL A 94 9.10 -4.30 -6.41
C VAL A 94 8.73 -5.13 -7.64
N THR A 95 8.05 -4.50 -8.59
CA THR A 95 7.76 -5.12 -9.87
C THR A 95 7.74 -4.04 -10.94
N ASN A 96 7.92 -4.41 -12.19
CA ASN A 96 7.86 -3.47 -13.30
C ASN A 96 6.56 -3.61 -14.10
N ASP A 97 5.61 -4.41 -13.61
CA ASP A 97 4.32 -4.61 -14.27
C ASP A 97 3.21 -4.12 -13.35
N VAL A 98 2.45 -3.12 -13.81
CA VAL A 98 1.39 -2.52 -13.02
C VAL A 98 0.31 -3.53 -12.65
N TYR A 99 -0.03 -4.43 -13.56
CA TYR A 99 -1.07 -5.41 -13.28
C TYR A 99 -0.61 -6.46 -12.27
N ALA A 100 0.65 -6.84 -12.36
CA ALA A 100 1.23 -7.74 -11.36
C ALA A 100 1.23 -7.09 -9.97
N ALA A 101 1.56 -5.80 -9.91
CA ALA A 101 1.56 -5.07 -8.64
C ALA A 101 0.16 -5.02 -8.03
N ILE A 102 -0.84 -4.69 -8.84
CA ILE A 102 -2.22 -4.60 -8.38
C ILE A 102 -2.73 -5.97 -7.92
N SER A 103 -2.44 -7.01 -8.68
CA SER A 103 -2.84 -8.38 -8.32
C SER A 103 -2.19 -8.81 -7.02
N ARG A 104 -0.92 -8.50 -6.86
CA ARG A 104 -0.19 -8.87 -5.65
C ARG A 104 -0.73 -8.12 -4.43
N GLU A 105 -1.01 -6.84 -4.60
CA GLU A 105 -1.57 -6.04 -3.52
C GLU A 105 -2.91 -6.62 -3.07
N LYS A 106 -3.76 -6.98 -4.03
CA LYS A 106 -5.05 -7.59 -3.75
C LYS A 106 -4.89 -8.92 -3.02
N GLN A 107 -3.93 -9.73 -3.45
CA GLN A 107 -3.66 -11.03 -2.84
C GLN A 107 -3.22 -10.88 -1.39
N ILE A 108 -2.31 -9.96 -1.12
CA ILE A 108 -1.82 -9.73 0.24
C ILE A 108 -2.93 -9.16 1.11
N LYS A 109 -3.64 -8.17 0.59
CA LYS A 109 -4.70 -7.49 1.33
C LYS A 109 -5.85 -8.43 1.68
N GLY A 110 -6.20 -9.34 0.78
CA GLY A 110 -7.27 -10.30 1.00
C GLY A 110 -6.88 -11.49 1.87
N GLY A 111 -5.61 -11.65 2.18
CA GLY A 111 -5.14 -12.76 2.99
C GLY A 111 -5.27 -12.50 4.48
N PRO A 112 -5.06 -13.53 5.29
CA PRO A 112 -5.12 -13.37 6.75
C PRO A 112 -3.95 -12.51 7.25
N ARG A 113 -4.15 -11.95 8.42
CA ARG A 113 -3.12 -11.12 9.06
C ARG A 113 -1.79 -11.85 9.19
N GLN A 114 -1.84 -13.14 9.53
CA GLN A 114 -0.63 -13.92 9.74
C GLN A 114 0.25 -13.96 8.49
N ARG A 115 -0.37 -13.99 7.31
CA ARG A 115 0.40 -13.98 6.06
C ARG A 115 1.19 -12.67 5.92
N LYS A 116 0.55 -11.55 6.26
CA LYS A 116 1.24 -10.25 6.23
C LYS A 116 2.39 -10.21 7.22
N VAL A 117 2.15 -10.74 8.42
CA VAL A 117 3.19 -10.82 9.46
C VAL A 117 4.35 -11.67 8.98
N ASP A 118 4.06 -12.82 8.36
CA ASP A 118 5.10 -13.71 7.84
C ASP A 118 5.93 -13.03 6.76
N LEU A 119 5.28 -12.29 5.87
CA LEU A 119 5.99 -11.54 4.83
C LEU A 119 6.92 -10.50 5.44
N ILE A 120 6.44 -9.75 6.42
CA ILE A 120 7.25 -8.75 7.10
C ILE A 120 8.45 -9.42 7.78
N ASN A 121 8.19 -10.48 8.51
CA ASN A 121 9.24 -11.18 9.24
C ASN A 121 10.29 -11.80 8.33
N SER A 122 9.91 -12.13 7.10
CA SER A 122 10.86 -12.76 6.16
C SER A 122 11.96 -11.80 5.71
N VAL A 123 11.71 -10.49 5.73
CA VAL A 123 12.67 -9.49 5.28
C VAL A 123 12.99 -8.42 6.33
N ASN A 124 12.14 -8.26 7.32
CA ASN A 124 12.29 -7.19 8.31
C ASN A 124 11.84 -7.71 9.68
N LYS A 125 12.62 -8.62 10.22
CA LYS A 125 12.30 -9.30 11.47
C LYS A 125 12.07 -8.35 12.63
N GLU A 126 12.74 -7.21 12.61
CA GLU A 126 12.65 -6.24 13.69
C GLU A 126 11.58 -5.19 13.46
N TRP A 127 10.88 -5.26 12.34
CA TRP A 127 9.83 -4.32 11.99
C TRP A 127 10.32 -2.86 12.01
N ARG A 128 11.55 -2.67 11.46
CA ARG A 128 12.11 -1.33 11.34
C ARG A 128 11.35 -0.54 10.27
N ASP A 129 11.39 0.77 10.40
CA ASP A 129 10.83 1.66 9.40
C ASP A 129 11.80 1.72 8.22
N LEU A 130 11.45 1.04 7.13
CA LEU A 130 12.32 0.95 5.96
C LEU A 130 12.34 2.23 5.13
N TYR A 131 11.50 3.20 5.47
CA TYR A 131 11.45 4.46 4.75
C TYR A 131 12.82 5.13 4.67
N TYR A 132 13.57 5.07 5.74
CA TYR A 132 14.87 5.74 5.81
C TYR A 132 15.96 5.01 5.04
N ASP A 133 15.67 3.84 4.54
CA ASP A 133 16.58 3.08 3.68
C ASP A 133 16.28 3.30 2.18
N LEU A 134 15.25 4.06 1.84
CA LEU A 134 14.86 4.29 0.44
C LEU A 134 15.76 5.31 -0.26
#